data_47bcd8eaaad22f86ff3ff138baf929bd
#
_entry.id   47bcd8eaaad22f86ff3ff138baf929bd
#
_cell.length_a   1.000
_cell.length_b   1.000
_cell.length_c   1.000
_cell.angle_alpha   90.00
_cell.angle_beta   90.00
_cell.angle_gamma   90.00
#
_symmetry.space_group_name_H-M   'P 1'
#
loop_
_entity.id
_entity.type
_entity.pdbx_description
1 polymer ?
#
loop_
_entity_poly.entity_id
_entity_poly.type
_entity_poly.pdbx_seq_one_letter_code
_entity_poly.pdbx_strand_id
1 'polypeptide(L)'
;MIDPNFNEMVDNTLTRISKFIRKTPLQHSKTLSALSDSEVYLKLENYQVTGSFKARGATNKLMLLSEHSPQKIITASSGNHGSAVAFASAKLNLDVLIFLPETVSPAKLEKIQSYGAAVKISGHDSGDTEVAAKKYAEANNYPYLSPYNDLDVITGQGTTAAEVCQDIDGLDAVFIAVGGGGLISGMGAYLKHKIPEIQVVACSPENSAAMDHALGVGRIEKIEHSETLSDGTGGALEEGSITFDYCQSIIDRSLLVSEDQITEAMKDFIGSHQMLIEGAAAVAIAGFIKDQKNWKNKKVLIVICGANVSNEILLRVLK
;
A
#
# COMPACT_ATOMS: atom_id res chain seq x y z
N MET A 1 3.29 1.83 20.88
CA MET A 1 3.53 3.29 20.74
C MET A 1 4.45 3.53 19.55
N ILE A 2 4.17 4.58 18.77
CA ILE A 2 5.03 4.99 17.64
C ILE A 2 6.36 5.50 18.21
N ASP A 3 7.48 5.11 17.57
CA ASP A 3 8.81 5.56 17.95
C ASP A 3 8.90 7.10 17.87
N PRO A 4 9.40 7.80 18.91
CA PRO A 4 9.56 9.27 18.87
C PRO A 4 10.43 9.77 17.72
N ASN A 5 11.37 8.94 17.23
CA ASN A 5 12.27 9.26 16.13
C ASN A 5 11.71 8.84 14.77
N PHE A 6 10.45 8.40 14.69
CA PHE A 6 9.87 7.83 13.47
C PHE A 6 10.02 8.76 12.25
N ASN A 7 9.80 10.05 12.42
CA ASN A 7 9.94 11.00 11.31
C ASN A 7 11.39 11.14 10.82
N GLU A 8 12.36 11.14 11.73
CA GLU A 8 13.78 11.11 11.36
C GLU A 8 14.14 9.84 10.59
N MET A 9 13.62 8.68 11.03
CA MET A 9 13.79 7.42 10.31
C MET A 9 13.21 7.50 8.88
N VAL A 10 12.06 8.11 8.70
CA VAL A 10 11.43 8.31 7.38
C VAL A 10 12.26 9.26 6.51
N ASP A 11 12.74 10.38 7.05
CA ASP A 11 13.54 11.37 6.32
C ASP A 11 14.89 10.76 5.87
N ASN A 12 15.53 9.98 6.75
CA ASN A 12 16.73 9.20 6.42
C ASN A 12 16.45 8.15 5.35
N THR A 13 15.30 7.49 5.44
CA THR A 13 14.84 6.52 4.43
C THR A 13 14.61 7.19 3.08
N LEU A 14 13.95 8.34 3.02
CA LEU A 14 13.74 9.09 1.78
C LEU A 14 15.06 9.40 1.09
N THR A 15 16.04 9.85 1.84
CA THR A 15 17.40 10.09 1.33
C THR A 15 18.04 8.82 0.77
N ARG A 16 17.96 7.70 1.53
CA ARG A 16 18.53 6.40 1.16
C ARG A 16 17.97 5.86 -0.15
N ILE A 17 16.65 5.87 -0.32
CA ILE A 17 15.99 5.25 -1.47
C ILE A 17 15.85 6.17 -2.68
N SER A 18 16.15 7.45 -2.57
CA SER A 18 15.89 8.50 -3.59
C SER A 18 16.42 8.19 -4.99
N LYS A 19 17.53 7.45 -5.10
CA LYS A 19 18.13 7.07 -6.40
C LYS A 19 17.42 5.91 -7.10
N PHE A 20 16.57 5.18 -6.40
CA PHE A 20 15.92 3.96 -6.87
C PHE A 20 14.43 4.13 -7.12
N ILE A 21 13.82 5.13 -6.52
CA ILE A 21 12.39 5.42 -6.63
C ILE A 21 12.16 6.78 -7.31
N ARG A 22 10.92 7.05 -7.67
CA ARG A 22 10.49 8.36 -8.17
C ARG A 22 9.92 9.21 -7.04
N LYS A 23 10.24 10.50 -7.00
CA LYS A 23 9.35 11.46 -6.35
C LYS A 23 8.09 11.52 -7.21
N THR A 24 6.97 11.04 -6.68
CA THR A 24 5.72 10.96 -7.44
C THR A 24 4.98 12.30 -7.40
N PRO A 25 4.20 12.63 -8.44
CA PRO A 25 3.48 13.90 -8.48
C PRO A 25 2.47 14.04 -7.35
N LEU A 26 2.32 15.27 -6.85
CA LEU A 26 1.18 15.75 -6.09
C LEU A 26 0.34 16.64 -7.01
N GLN A 27 -0.88 16.20 -7.33
CA GLN A 27 -1.72 16.86 -8.34
C GLN A 27 -3.04 17.32 -7.75
N HIS A 28 -3.42 18.58 -7.97
CA HIS A 28 -4.75 19.07 -7.65
C HIS A 28 -5.80 18.45 -8.57
N SER A 29 -6.86 17.88 -8.00
CA SER A 29 -7.99 17.30 -8.74
C SER A 29 -9.14 18.31 -8.83
N LYS A 30 -9.30 18.95 -9.97
CA LYS A 30 -10.42 19.88 -10.21
C LYS A 30 -11.78 19.20 -10.09
N THR A 31 -11.89 17.96 -10.58
CA THR A 31 -13.16 17.21 -10.60
C THR A 31 -13.61 16.86 -9.18
N LEU A 32 -12.72 16.25 -8.37
CA LEU A 32 -13.07 15.89 -7.00
C LEU A 32 -13.24 17.12 -6.10
N SER A 33 -12.47 18.19 -6.35
CA SER A 33 -12.63 19.47 -5.64
C SER A 33 -14.02 20.08 -5.89
N ALA A 34 -14.46 20.12 -7.15
CA ALA A 34 -15.78 20.64 -7.50
C ALA A 34 -16.94 19.81 -6.93
N LEU A 35 -16.74 18.48 -6.80
CA LEU A 35 -17.75 17.58 -6.26
C LEU A 35 -18.03 17.83 -4.76
N SER A 36 -17.02 18.28 -4.01
CA SER A 36 -17.06 18.37 -2.55
C SER A 36 -16.96 19.78 -1.98
N ASP A 37 -16.85 20.81 -2.84
CA ASP A 37 -16.52 22.19 -2.41
C ASP A 37 -15.25 22.23 -1.51
N SER A 38 -14.21 21.43 -1.83
CA SER A 38 -12.96 21.31 -1.09
C SER A 38 -11.75 21.46 -2.02
N GLU A 39 -10.55 21.55 -1.48
CA GLU A 39 -9.30 21.45 -2.24
C GLU A 39 -8.78 20.00 -2.18
N VAL A 40 -8.97 19.21 -3.24
CA VAL A 40 -8.54 17.81 -3.30
C VAL A 40 -7.23 17.66 -4.05
N TYR A 41 -6.25 17.07 -3.39
CA TYR A 41 -4.96 16.71 -3.96
C TYR A 41 -4.80 15.20 -4.05
N LEU A 42 -4.11 14.73 -5.08
CA LEU A 42 -3.83 13.34 -5.36
C LEU A 42 -2.34 13.08 -5.25
N LYS A 43 -1.91 12.19 -4.36
CA LYS A 43 -0.55 11.66 -4.35
C LYS A 43 -0.48 10.45 -5.26
N LEU A 44 0.21 10.57 -6.40
CA LEU A 44 0.12 9.65 -7.53
C LEU A 44 1.16 8.52 -7.45
N GLU A 45 1.02 7.59 -6.48
CA GLU A 45 1.88 6.41 -6.36
C GLU A 45 1.65 5.37 -7.47
N ASN A 46 0.60 5.51 -8.27
CA ASN A 46 0.42 4.77 -9.51
C ASN A 46 1.50 5.06 -10.56
N TYR A 47 2.21 6.19 -10.45
CA TYR A 47 3.38 6.52 -11.28
C TYR A 47 4.72 6.05 -10.71
N GLN A 48 4.75 5.35 -9.59
CA GLN A 48 5.98 4.81 -9.02
C GLN A 48 6.61 3.76 -9.97
N VAL A 49 7.91 3.50 -9.84
CA VAL A 49 8.72 2.65 -10.75
C VAL A 49 8.14 1.26 -11.04
N THR A 50 7.38 0.67 -10.10
CA THR A 50 6.69 -0.62 -10.28
C THR A 50 5.19 -0.48 -10.43
N GLY A 51 4.68 0.76 -10.58
CA GLY A 51 3.26 1.06 -10.68
C GLY A 51 2.54 1.05 -9.34
N SER A 52 3.25 1.09 -8.19
CA SER A 52 2.66 1.20 -6.85
C SER A 52 3.65 1.68 -5.79
N PHE A 53 3.14 2.20 -4.68
CA PHE A 53 3.91 2.64 -3.51
C PHE A 53 4.85 1.57 -2.91
N LYS A 54 4.58 0.29 -3.15
CA LYS A 54 5.34 -0.84 -2.58
C LYS A 54 6.83 -0.78 -2.90
N ALA A 55 7.23 -0.14 -4.00
CA ALA A 55 8.62 0.05 -4.36
C ALA A 55 9.43 0.76 -3.25
N ARG A 56 8.81 1.67 -2.49
CA ARG A 56 9.46 2.45 -1.43
C ARG A 56 9.93 1.56 -0.28
N GLY A 57 9.00 0.85 0.36
CA GLY A 57 9.30 -0.04 1.48
C GLY A 57 10.17 -1.24 1.09
N ALA A 58 9.90 -1.86 -0.07
CA ALA A 58 10.71 -2.96 -0.55
C ALA A 58 12.17 -2.54 -0.80
N THR A 59 12.38 -1.38 -1.43
CA THR A 59 13.73 -0.85 -1.68
C THR A 59 14.45 -0.54 -0.36
N ASN A 60 13.79 0.13 0.59
CA ASN A 60 14.39 0.44 1.88
C ASN A 60 14.85 -0.82 2.60
N LYS A 61 13.95 -1.80 2.76
CA LYS A 61 14.27 -3.05 3.45
C LYS A 61 15.40 -3.82 2.78
N LEU A 62 15.39 -3.92 1.45
CA LEU A 62 16.45 -4.61 0.72
C LEU A 62 17.81 -3.90 0.83
N MET A 63 17.85 -2.57 0.83
CA MET A 63 19.08 -1.81 1.06
C MET A 63 19.67 -2.09 2.44
N LEU A 64 18.84 -2.09 3.49
CA LEU A 64 19.29 -2.40 4.85
C LEU A 64 19.76 -3.85 4.98
N LEU A 65 19.02 -4.80 4.38
CA LEU A 65 19.45 -6.20 4.37
C LEU A 65 20.77 -6.40 3.62
N SER A 66 21.03 -5.63 2.55
CA SER A 66 22.27 -5.74 1.76
C SER A 66 23.53 -5.45 2.58
N GLU A 67 23.44 -4.62 3.63
CA GLU A 67 24.54 -4.30 4.53
C GLU A 67 25.06 -5.54 5.29
N HIS A 68 24.21 -6.56 5.45
CA HIS A 68 24.52 -7.82 6.11
C HIS A 68 24.87 -8.96 5.15
N SER A 69 24.93 -8.69 3.84
CA SER A 69 25.28 -9.66 2.79
C SER A 69 24.51 -10.99 2.90
N PRO A 70 23.18 -11.00 2.97
CA PRO A 70 22.42 -12.22 3.12
C PRO A 70 22.59 -13.13 1.92
N GLN A 71 22.71 -14.46 2.14
CA GLN A 71 22.82 -15.43 1.06
C GLN A 71 21.60 -15.43 0.14
N LYS A 72 20.39 -15.27 0.75
CA LYS A 72 19.11 -15.23 0.04
C LYS A 72 18.07 -14.51 0.89
N ILE A 73 17.13 -13.83 0.24
CA ILE A 73 16.00 -13.16 0.89
C ILE A 73 14.71 -13.79 0.39
N ILE A 74 13.76 -14.05 1.28
CA ILE A 74 12.50 -14.71 0.98
C ILE A 74 11.34 -13.72 1.12
N THR A 75 10.38 -13.79 0.21
CA THR A 75 9.09 -13.11 0.35
C THR A 75 7.98 -13.91 -0.32
N ALA A 76 6.72 -13.56 -0.05
CA ALA A 76 5.54 -14.14 -0.68
C ALA A 76 4.62 -13.02 -1.17
N SER A 77 4.45 -12.88 -2.48
CA SER A 77 3.44 -12.01 -3.08
C SER A 77 3.43 -12.12 -4.60
N SER A 78 2.27 -12.32 -5.19
CA SER A 78 2.08 -12.25 -6.65
C SER A 78 1.74 -10.85 -7.16
N GLY A 79 1.49 -9.88 -6.25
CA GLY A 79 1.02 -8.53 -6.58
C GLY A 79 2.11 -7.46 -6.53
N ASN A 80 1.70 -6.30 -6.04
CA ASN A 80 2.54 -5.10 -5.95
C ASN A 80 3.83 -5.29 -5.15
N HIS A 81 3.77 -6.05 -4.05
CA HIS A 81 4.95 -6.30 -3.21
C HIS A 81 5.96 -7.20 -3.92
N GLY A 82 5.52 -8.32 -4.51
CA GLY A 82 6.40 -9.20 -5.27
C GLY A 82 7.12 -8.48 -6.42
N SER A 83 6.39 -7.66 -7.19
CA SER A 83 6.97 -6.83 -8.25
C SER A 83 7.98 -5.81 -7.71
N ALA A 84 7.70 -5.19 -6.56
CA ALA A 84 8.58 -4.22 -5.92
C ALA A 84 9.87 -4.87 -5.40
N VAL A 85 9.77 -6.05 -4.78
CA VAL A 85 10.93 -6.82 -4.31
C VAL A 85 11.78 -7.28 -5.50
N ALA A 86 11.17 -7.81 -6.56
CA ALA A 86 11.87 -8.23 -7.77
C ALA A 86 12.64 -7.06 -8.42
N PHE A 87 11.99 -5.90 -8.55
CA PHE A 87 12.64 -4.69 -9.09
C PHE A 87 13.83 -4.25 -8.23
N ALA A 88 13.62 -4.10 -6.92
CA ALA A 88 14.64 -3.58 -6.02
C ALA A 88 15.83 -4.56 -5.88
N SER A 89 15.56 -5.87 -5.81
CA SER A 89 16.62 -6.88 -5.78
C SER A 89 17.49 -6.87 -7.01
N ALA A 90 16.91 -6.73 -8.21
CA ALA A 90 17.65 -6.60 -9.45
C ALA A 90 18.56 -5.36 -9.44
N LYS A 91 18.07 -4.22 -8.92
CA LYS A 91 18.84 -2.97 -8.81
C LYS A 91 20.01 -3.06 -7.81
N LEU A 92 19.84 -3.86 -6.77
CA LEU A 92 20.81 -4.03 -5.68
C LEU A 92 21.70 -5.28 -5.86
N ASN A 93 21.45 -6.07 -6.90
CA ASN A 93 22.12 -7.34 -7.17
C ASN A 93 22.01 -8.32 -5.98
N LEU A 94 20.80 -8.48 -5.44
CA LEU A 94 20.50 -9.37 -4.34
C LEU A 94 19.76 -10.63 -4.80
N ASP A 95 20.10 -11.78 -4.23
CA ASP A 95 19.40 -13.04 -4.48
C ASP A 95 18.09 -13.09 -3.68
N VAL A 96 16.97 -13.05 -4.37
CA VAL A 96 15.63 -13.16 -3.78
C VAL A 96 14.89 -14.36 -4.34
N LEU A 97 14.11 -15.02 -3.49
CA LEU A 97 13.16 -16.04 -3.88
C LEU A 97 11.75 -15.62 -3.50
N ILE A 98 10.89 -15.44 -4.51
CA ILE A 98 9.52 -14.99 -4.35
C ILE A 98 8.58 -16.20 -4.45
N PHE A 99 7.86 -16.46 -3.36
CA PHE A 99 6.84 -17.50 -3.34
C PHE A 99 5.54 -16.95 -3.95
N LEU A 100 4.91 -17.76 -4.80
CA LEU A 100 3.67 -17.42 -5.50
C LEU A 100 2.67 -18.55 -5.33
N PRO A 101 1.36 -18.26 -5.23
CA PRO A 101 0.33 -19.28 -5.16
C PRO A 101 0.16 -20.02 -6.49
N GLU A 102 -0.39 -21.21 -6.46
CA GLU A 102 -0.75 -21.98 -7.66
C GLU A 102 -1.73 -21.22 -8.57
N THR A 103 -2.54 -20.34 -7.97
CA THR A 103 -3.54 -19.50 -8.66
C THR A 103 -2.97 -18.22 -9.30
N VAL A 104 -1.63 -18.03 -9.27
CA VAL A 104 -1.01 -16.82 -9.86
C VAL A 104 -1.33 -16.71 -11.35
N SER A 105 -1.80 -15.55 -11.80
CA SER A 105 -2.04 -15.32 -13.22
C SER A 105 -0.72 -15.23 -14.00
N PRO A 106 -0.70 -15.70 -15.28
CA PRO A 106 0.50 -15.62 -16.11
C PRO A 106 1.09 -14.22 -16.19
N ALA A 107 0.26 -13.19 -16.31
CA ALA A 107 0.72 -11.80 -16.40
C ALA A 107 1.45 -11.33 -15.13
N LYS A 108 0.97 -11.72 -13.94
CA LYS A 108 1.64 -11.41 -12.66
C LYS A 108 2.97 -12.15 -12.54
N LEU A 109 3.00 -13.44 -12.93
CA LEU A 109 4.23 -14.25 -12.95
C LEU A 109 5.28 -13.65 -13.90
N GLU A 110 4.90 -13.38 -15.16
CA GLU A 110 5.77 -12.79 -16.17
C GLU A 110 6.34 -11.43 -15.71
N LYS A 111 5.52 -10.60 -15.07
CA LYS A 111 5.96 -9.31 -14.55
C LYS A 111 7.07 -9.45 -13.50
N ILE A 112 6.92 -10.39 -12.56
CA ILE A 112 7.95 -10.65 -11.53
C ILE A 112 9.22 -11.21 -12.18
N GLN A 113 9.08 -12.19 -13.07
CA GLN A 113 10.20 -12.80 -13.77
C GLN A 113 10.95 -11.83 -14.72
N SER A 114 10.24 -10.83 -15.26
CA SER A 114 10.87 -9.80 -16.12
C SER A 114 11.93 -8.96 -15.39
N TYR A 115 11.89 -8.91 -14.06
CA TYR A 115 12.95 -8.30 -13.25
C TYR A 115 14.10 -9.26 -12.90
N GLY A 116 14.03 -10.55 -13.33
CA GLY A 116 15.07 -11.54 -13.08
C GLY A 116 14.98 -12.25 -11.73
N ALA A 117 13.93 -12.03 -10.94
CA ALA A 117 13.76 -12.69 -9.65
C ALA A 117 13.43 -14.18 -9.79
N ALA A 118 14.03 -15.02 -8.94
CA ALA A 118 13.66 -16.41 -8.82
C ALA A 118 12.28 -16.55 -8.17
N VAL A 119 11.46 -17.48 -8.69
CA VAL A 119 10.12 -17.73 -8.19
C VAL A 119 9.94 -19.19 -7.77
N LYS A 120 9.09 -19.45 -6.78
CA LYS A 120 8.68 -20.77 -6.34
C LYS A 120 7.18 -20.80 -6.16
N ILE A 121 6.52 -21.66 -6.93
CA ILE A 121 5.09 -21.91 -6.78
C ILE A 121 4.87 -22.82 -5.56
N SER A 122 4.08 -22.36 -4.59
CA SER A 122 3.80 -23.10 -3.35
C SER A 122 2.59 -22.51 -2.64
N GLY A 123 1.65 -23.36 -2.26
CA GLY A 123 0.41 -22.95 -1.61
C GLY A 123 -0.73 -22.73 -2.60
N HIS A 124 -1.95 -22.98 -2.15
CA HIS A 124 -3.13 -22.84 -3.00
C HIS A 124 -3.53 -21.38 -3.17
N ASP A 125 -3.47 -20.62 -2.09
CA ASP A 125 -3.80 -19.18 -2.04
C ASP A 125 -2.66 -18.35 -1.46
N SER A 126 -2.89 -17.05 -1.28
CA SER A 126 -1.90 -16.11 -0.76
C SER A 126 -1.51 -16.41 0.70
N GLY A 127 -2.45 -16.86 1.53
CA GLY A 127 -2.20 -17.18 2.94
C GLY A 127 -1.32 -18.43 3.07
N ASP A 128 -1.67 -19.49 2.37
CA ASP A 128 -0.87 -20.74 2.33
C ASP A 128 0.54 -20.47 1.80
N THR A 129 0.63 -19.63 0.76
CA THR A 129 1.91 -19.23 0.15
C THR A 129 2.80 -18.50 1.15
N GLU A 130 2.24 -17.57 1.92
CA GLU A 130 2.97 -16.81 2.93
C GLU A 130 3.48 -17.72 4.05
N VAL A 131 2.65 -18.63 4.55
CA VAL A 131 3.04 -19.64 5.55
C VAL A 131 4.18 -20.52 5.02
N ALA A 132 4.09 -20.99 3.77
CA ALA A 132 5.14 -21.79 3.16
C ALA A 132 6.46 -21.02 3.01
N ALA A 133 6.39 -19.75 2.62
CA ALA A 133 7.56 -18.89 2.47
C ALA A 133 8.25 -18.62 3.83
N LYS A 134 7.49 -18.32 4.89
CA LYS A 134 8.01 -18.12 6.24
C LYS A 134 8.70 -19.36 6.77
N LYS A 135 8.06 -20.54 6.66
CA LYS A 135 8.66 -21.82 7.06
C LYS A 135 9.96 -22.10 6.30
N TYR A 136 9.98 -21.80 4.99
CA TYR A 136 11.19 -21.97 4.19
C TYR A 136 12.32 -21.03 4.64
N ALA A 137 11.99 -19.78 4.92
CA ALA A 137 12.94 -18.79 5.42
C ALA A 137 13.57 -19.23 6.76
N GLU A 138 12.73 -19.62 7.73
CA GLU A 138 13.17 -20.14 9.04
C GLU A 138 14.07 -21.39 8.91
N ALA A 139 13.63 -22.39 8.15
CA ALA A 139 14.37 -23.65 7.98
C ALA A 139 15.76 -23.47 7.36
N ASN A 140 15.99 -22.39 6.61
CA ASN A 140 17.26 -22.08 5.95
C ASN A 140 18.00 -20.90 6.57
N ASN A 141 17.48 -20.32 7.64
CA ASN A 141 18.01 -19.11 8.27
C ASN A 141 18.15 -17.92 7.29
N TYR A 142 17.17 -17.75 6.43
CA TYR A 142 17.08 -16.62 5.49
C TYR A 142 16.15 -15.53 6.03
N PRO A 143 16.44 -14.23 5.82
CA PRO A 143 15.51 -13.18 6.17
C PRO A 143 14.22 -13.27 5.33
N TYR A 144 13.06 -13.11 6.01
CA TYR A 144 11.77 -12.96 5.37
C TYR A 144 11.41 -11.48 5.25
N LEU A 145 11.02 -11.03 4.07
CA LEU A 145 10.59 -9.66 3.81
C LEU A 145 9.07 -9.61 3.77
N SER A 146 8.47 -9.09 4.85
CA SER A 146 7.01 -8.90 4.95
C SER A 146 6.54 -7.73 4.07
N PRO A 147 5.34 -7.83 3.46
CA PRO A 147 4.77 -6.76 2.65
C PRO A 147 4.31 -5.52 3.45
N TYR A 148 4.21 -5.60 4.77
CA TYR A 148 3.70 -4.51 5.63
C TYR A 148 4.11 -4.63 7.10
N ASN A 149 4.30 -5.84 7.64
CA ASN A 149 4.60 -6.08 9.05
C ASN A 149 6.12 -6.01 9.31
N ASP A 150 6.72 -4.85 9.05
CA ASP A 150 8.15 -4.59 9.18
C ASP A 150 8.36 -3.08 9.28
N LEU A 151 9.10 -2.63 10.30
CA LEU A 151 9.32 -1.20 10.55
C LEU A 151 10.06 -0.52 9.40
N ASP A 152 11.04 -1.19 8.78
CA ASP A 152 11.78 -0.63 7.66
C ASP A 152 10.91 -0.51 6.40
N VAL A 153 9.94 -1.44 6.22
CA VAL A 153 8.93 -1.33 5.17
C VAL A 153 7.99 -0.16 5.46
N ILE A 154 7.51 -0.02 6.70
CA ILE A 154 6.61 1.07 7.12
C ILE A 154 7.28 2.44 6.93
N THR A 155 8.54 2.61 7.35
CA THR A 155 9.30 3.85 7.14
C THR A 155 9.49 4.16 5.66
N GLY A 156 9.71 3.14 4.83
CA GLY A 156 9.72 3.29 3.37
C GLY A 156 8.41 3.85 2.82
N GLN A 157 7.26 3.34 3.28
CA GLN A 157 5.94 3.86 2.87
C GLN A 157 5.71 5.29 3.39
N GLY A 158 6.24 5.61 4.57
CA GLY A 158 6.19 6.95 5.17
C GLY A 158 6.84 8.03 4.30
N THR A 159 7.82 7.66 3.46
CA THR A 159 8.46 8.61 2.53
C THR A 159 7.48 9.28 1.55
N THR A 160 6.33 8.65 1.30
CA THR A 160 5.24 9.25 0.53
C THR A 160 4.71 10.51 1.21
N ALA A 161 4.54 10.46 2.53
CA ALA A 161 4.10 11.62 3.32
C ALA A 161 5.19 12.69 3.44
N ALA A 162 6.46 12.28 3.56
CA ALA A 162 7.58 13.22 3.58
C ALA A 162 7.65 14.05 2.29
N GLU A 163 7.43 13.41 1.11
CA GLU A 163 7.33 14.13 -0.15
C GLU A 163 6.12 15.09 -0.20
N VAL A 164 4.97 14.67 0.34
CA VAL A 164 3.77 15.53 0.39
C VAL A 164 4.02 16.77 1.23
N CYS A 165 4.63 16.63 2.41
CA CYS A 165 4.94 17.77 3.28
C CYS A 165 6.00 18.73 2.71
N GLN A 166 6.77 18.31 1.69
CA GLN A 166 7.66 19.22 0.94
C GLN A 166 6.91 20.05 -0.11
N ASP A 167 5.78 19.55 -0.60
CA ASP A 167 5.09 20.12 -1.76
C ASP A 167 3.83 20.92 -1.37
N ILE A 168 3.24 20.69 -0.19
CA ILE A 168 2.00 21.34 0.24
C ILE A 168 1.89 21.46 1.76
N ASP A 169 1.31 22.57 2.22
CA ASP A 169 0.98 22.83 3.62
C ASP A 169 -0.54 22.88 3.85
N GLY A 170 -0.94 22.79 5.11
CA GLY A 170 -2.31 23.02 5.56
C GLY A 170 -3.30 21.92 5.17
N LEU A 171 -2.85 20.67 5.11
CA LEU A 171 -3.74 19.53 4.92
C LEU A 171 -4.64 19.32 6.15
N ASP A 172 -5.95 19.17 5.92
CA ASP A 172 -6.95 18.84 6.94
C ASP A 172 -7.15 17.32 7.07
N ALA A 173 -7.05 16.59 5.95
CA ALA A 173 -7.28 15.14 5.95
C ALA A 173 -6.46 14.40 4.90
N VAL A 174 -6.23 13.10 5.16
CA VAL A 174 -5.67 12.16 4.18
C VAL A 174 -6.52 10.90 4.12
N PHE A 175 -6.88 10.47 2.91
CA PHE A 175 -7.61 9.25 2.61
C PHE A 175 -6.65 8.18 2.06
N ILE A 176 -6.59 7.04 2.74
CA ILE A 176 -5.65 5.96 2.43
C ILE A 176 -6.37 4.63 2.42
N ALA A 177 -6.18 3.86 1.35
CA ALA A 177 -6.65 2.48 1.28
C ALA A 177 -5.87 1.58 2.24
N VAL A 178 -6.58 0.70 2.97
CA VAL A 178 -6.01 -0.13 4.03
C VAL A 178 -6.28 -1.60 3.77
N GLY A 179 -5.19 -2.37 3.67
CA GLY A 179 -5.17 -3.82 3.82
C GLY A 179 -4.36 -4.18 5.08
N GLY A 180 -3.11 -4.64 4.93
CA GLY A 180 -2.21 -4.93 6.06
C GLY A 180 -1.70 -3.71 6.85
N GLY A 181 -2.09 -2.50 6.49
CA GLY A 181 -1.82 -1.29 7.27
C GLY A 181 -0.46 -0.61 7.03
N GLY A 182 0.45 -1.17 6.23
CA GLY A 182 1.81 -0.62 6.10
C GLY A 182 1.88 0.80 5.53
N LEU A 183 1.04 1.13 4.52
CA LEU A 183 1.00 2.47 3.92
C LEU A 183 0.45 3.51 4.89
N ILE A 184 -0.72 3.22 5.47
CA ILE A 184 -1.37 4.15 6.41
C ILE A 184 -0.54 4.34 7.68
N SER A 185 0.11 3.27 8.18
CA SER A 185 1.03 3.35 9.33
C SER A 185 2.18 4.31 9.05
N GLY A 186 2.85 4.15 7.90
CA GLY A 186 3.98 5.00 7.53
C GLY A 186 3.57 6.45 7.29
N MET A 187 2.56 6.66 6.45
CA MET A 187 2.09 8.01 6.12
C MET A 187 1.42 8.70 7.30
N GLY A 188 0.50 7.99 7.98
CA GLY A 188 -0.29 8.57 9.07
C GLY A 188 0.58 8.94 10.26
N ALA A 189 1.54 8.10 10.65
CA ALA A 189 2.48 8.43 11.73
C ALA A 189 3.31 9.67 11.40
N TYR A 190 3.86 9.74 10.19
CA TYR A 190 4.63 10.90 9.74
C TYR A 190 3.78 12.18 9.73
N LEU A 191 2.59 12.11 9.13
CA LEU A 191 1.68 13.26 9.02
C LEU A 191 1.18 13.74 10.39
N LYS A 192 0.75 12.84 11.27
CA LYS A 192 0.32 13.19 12.63
C LYS A 192 1.40 13.92 13.44
N HIS A 193 2.66 13.54 13.26
CA HIS A 193 3.76 14.24 13.91
C HIS A 193 3.99 15.65 13.32
N LYS A 194 3.87 15.82 11.99
CA LYS A 194 4.06 17.11 11.29
C LYS A 194 2.84 18.03 11.41
N ILE A 195 1.65 17.46 11.40
CA ILE A 195 0.36 18.15 11.39
C ILE A 195 -0.55 17.44 12.41
N PRO A 196 -0.44 17.73 13.72
CA PRO A 196 -1.15 16.97 14.77
C PRO A 196 -2.66 16.89 14.57
N GLU A 197 -3.28 17.90 13.99
CA GLU A 197 -4.73 18.00 13.77
C GLU A 197 -5.22 17.30 12.49
N ILE A 198 -4.30 16.77 11.64
CA ILE A 198 -4.72 16.10 10.41
C ILE A 198 -5.61 14.90 10.72
N GLN A 199 -6.68 14.75 9.95
CA GLN A 199 -7.54 13.57 10.05
C GLN A 199 -7.01 12.46 9.14
N VAL A 200 -6.64 11.32 9.70
CA VAL A 200 -6.23 10.13 8.96
C VAL A 200 -7.44 9.23 8.77
N VAL A 201 -7.89 9.13 7.53
CA VAL A 201 -9.10 8.37 7.15
C VAL A 201 -8.69 7.07 6.47
N ALA A 202 -8.96 5.96 7.14
CA ALA A 202 -8.76 4.62 6.61
C ALA A 202 -9.94 4.25 5.69
N CYS A 203 -9.66 3.69 4.51
CA CYS A 203 -10.66 3.22 3.58
C CYS A 203 -10.44 1.74 3.27
N SER A 204 -11.47 0.90 3.41
CA SER A 204 -11.39 -0.54 3.14
C SER A 204 -12.59 -1.02 2.34
N PRO A 205 -12.44 -2.06 1.50
CA PRO A 205 -13.58 -2.71 0.86
C PRO A 205 -14.40 -3.48 1.91
N GLU A 206 -15.72 -3.40 1.83
CA GLU A 206 -16.63 -4.15 2.73
C GLU A 206 -16.35 -5.66 2.68
N ASN A 207 -15.96 -6.17 1.53
CA ASN A 207 -15.69 -7.59 1.31
C ASN A 207 -14.39 -8.10 1.96
N SER A 208 -13.47 -7.21 2.40
CA SER A 208 -12.20 -7.61 3.01
C SER A 208 -11.62 -6.49 3.87
N ALA A 209 -12.20 -6.26 5.04
CA ALA A 209 -11.89 -5.16 5.94
C ALA A 209 -11.25 -5.63 7.26
N ALA A 210 -10.18 -6.44 7.17
CA ALA A 210 -9.56 -7.07 8.35
C ALA A 210 -9.04 -6.06 9.38
N MET A 211 -8.43 -4.95 8.94
CA MET A 211 -7.94 -3.92 9.85
C MET A 211 -9.08 -3.15 10.52
N ASP A 212 -10.14 -2.80 9.78
CA ASP A 212 -11.32 -2.14 10.34
C ASP A 212 -11.99 -3.00 11.43
N HIS A 213 -12.19 -4.29 11.13
CA HIS A 213 -12.70 -5.24 12.11
C HIS A 213 -11.80 -5.32 13.36
N ALA A 214 -10.47 -5.50 13.16
CA ALA A 214 -9.51 -5.61 14.26
C ALA A 214 -9.52 -4.37 15.16
N LEU A 215 -9.61 -3.17 14.58
CA LEU A 215 -9.74 -1.90 15.33
C LEU A 215 -11.03 -1.84 16.12
N GLY A 216 -12.15 -2.30 15.53
CA GLY A 216 -13.46 -2.32 16.20
C GLY A 216 -13.51 -3.26 17.41
N VAL A 217 -12.84 -4.42 17.34
CA VAL A 217 -12.82 -5.41 18.44
C VAL A 217 -11.62 -5.27 19.38
N GLY A 218 -10.62 -4.44 18.99
CA GLY A 218 -9.42 -4.19 19.80
C GLY A 218 -8.34 -5.26 19.71
N ARG A 219 -8.42 -6.20 18.78
CA ARG A 219 -7.43 -7.27 18.55
C ARG A 219 -7.53 -7.82 17.13
N ILE A 220 -6.45 -8.45 16.66
CA ILE A 220 -6.46 -9.14 15.37
C ILE A 220 -7.22 -10.47 15.52
N GLU A 221 -8.21 -10.68 14.66
CA GLU A 221 -9.00 -11.92 14.55
C GLU A 221 -9.10 -12.34 13.09
N LYS A 222 -9.33 -13.65 12.87
CA LYS A 222 -9.68 -14.14 11.54
C LYS A 222 -11.10 -13.73 11.19
N ILE A 223 -11.26 -13.15 10.01
CA ILE A 223 -12.56 -12.84 9.43
C ILE A 223 -12.74 -13.59 8.11
N GLU A 224 -13.98 -13.74 7.67
CA GLU A 224 -14.27 -14.21 6.32
C GLU A 224 -13.98 -13.09 5.32
N HIS A 225 -13.43 -13.46 4.17
CA HIS A 225 -13.16 -12.55 3.06
C HIS A 225 -13.95 -13.00 1.85
N SER A 226 -14.55 -12.04 1.17
CA SER A 226 -15.18 -12.26 -0.14
C SER A 226 -14.31 -11.64 -1.24
N GLU A 227 -14.61 -12.00 -2.49
CA GLU A 227 -13.92 -11.43 -3.65
C GLU A 227 -14.08 -9.89 -3.67
N THR A 228 -12.99 -9.20 -3.98
CA THR A 228 -12.97 -7.73 -4.09
C THR A 228 -12.13 -7.28 -5.28
N LEU A 229 -12.54 -6.19 -5.92
CA LEU A 229 -11.71 -5.48 -6.92
C LEU A 229 -10.42 -4.93 -6.31
N SER A 230 -10.40 -4.75 -5.00
CA SER A 230 -9.27 -4.26 -4.23
C SER A 230 -8.34 -5.39 -3.78
N ASP A 231 -7.86 -6.22 -4.71
CA ASP A 231 -6.99 -7.37 -4.42
C ASP A 231 -5.71 -6.96 -3.65
N GLY A 232 -5.23 -5.74 -3.88
CA GLY A 232 -4.07 -5.18 -3.18
C GLY A 232 -4.28 -4.87 -1.68
N THR A 233 -5.52 -4.83 -1.21
CA THR A 233 -5.88 -4.64 0.22
C THR A 233 -6.57 -5.86 0.82
N GLY A 234 -6.94 -6.86 0.01
CA GLY A 234 -7.61 -8.07 0.47
C GLY A 234 -6.69 -9.00 1.26
N GLY A 235 -7.28 -9.73 2.20
CA GLY A 235 -6.62 -10.77 2.96
C GLY A 235 -6.58 -10.54 4.48
N ALA A 236 -6.15 -11.57 5.19
CA ALA A 236 -6.05 -11.57 6.65
C ALA A 236 -4.84 -10.75 7.13
N LEU A 237 -4.91 -10.30 8.37
CA LEU A 237 -3.77 -9.70 9.07
C LEU A 237 -2.91 -10.79 9.72
N GLU A 238 -1.61 -10.57 9.74
CA GLU A 238 -0.69 -11.36 10.56
C GLU A 238 -1.00 -11.18 12.05
N GLU A 239 -1.03 -12.26 12.79
CA GLU A 239 -1.08 -12.23 14.24
C GLU A 239 0.13 -11.46 14.79
N GLY A 240 -0.09 -10.54 15.73
CA GLY A 240 0.97 -9.71 16.31
C GLY A 240 1.56 -8.66 15.33
N SER A 241 0.84 -8.33 14.26
CA SER A 241 1.29 -7.29 13.32
C SER A 241 1.48 -5.94 14.01
N ILE A 242 2.68 -5.35 13.88
CA ILE A 242 2.98 -4.02 14.42
C ILE A 242 2.11 -2.92 13.79
N THR A 243 1.61 -3.14 12.58
CA THR A 243 0.73 -2.17 11.91
C THR A 243 -0.60 -2.00 12.62
N PHE A 244 -1.06 -2.99 13.40
CA PHE A 244 -2.28 -2.86 14.20
C PHE A 244 -2.12 -1.76 15.25
N ASP A 245 -1.02 -1.76 16.01
CA ASP A 245 -0.75 -0.75 17.03
C ASP A 245 -0.60 0.65 16.42
N TYR A 246 0.06 0.74 15.25
CA TYR A 246 0.14 1.99 14.49
C TYR A 246 -1.25 2.47 14.09
N CYS A 247 -2.05 1.63 13.43
CA CYS A 247 -3.38 1.97 12.96
C CYS A 247 -4.30 2.42 14.11
N GLN A 248 -4.25 1.69 15.25
CA GLN A 248 -5.02 2.05 16.44
C GLN A 248 -4.67 3.45 16.99
N SER A 249 -3.41 3.88 16.84
CA SER A 249 -2.95 5.16 17.38
C SER A 249 -3.12 6.34 16.42
N ILE A 250 -3.25 6.08 15.09
CA ILE A 250 -3.23 7.16 14.09
C ILE A 250 -4.53 7.34 13.32
N ILE A 251 -5.36 6.31 13.22
CA ILE A 251 -6.61 6.38 12.44
C ILE A 251 -7.68 7.13 13.26
N ASP A 252 -8.17 8.22 12.69
CA ASP A 252 -9.26 9.00 13.30
C ASP A 252 -10.64 8.52 12.83
N ARG A 253 -10.71 8.00 11.59
CA ARG A 253 -11.96 7.53 10.97
C ARG A 253 -11.69 6.33 10.09
N SER A 254 -12.64 5.39 10.06
CA SER A 254 -12.63 4.24 9.17
C SER A 254 -13.90 4.23 8.32
N LEU A 255 -13.74 3.99 7.02
CA LEU A 255 -14.81 3.98 6.03
C LEU A 255 -14.76 2.68 5.23
N LEU A 256 -15.89 1.99 5.20
CA LEU A 256 -16.09 0.84 4.35
C LEU A 256 -16.77 1.26 3.05
N VAL A 257 -16.34 0.69 1.92
CA VAL A 257 -16.91 0.95 0.60
C VAL A 257 -17.30 -0.35 -0.08
N SER A 258 -18.44 -0.35 -0.79
CA SER A 258 -18.92 -1.52 -1.52
C SER A 258 -18.18 -1.71 -2.86
N GLU A 259 -18.27 -2.89 -3.45
CA GLU A 259 -17.69 -3.20 -4.77
C GLU A 259 -18.26 -2.29 -5.88
N ASP A 260 -19.53 -1.92 -5.80
CA ASP A 260 -20.15 -0.99 -6.74
C ASP A 260 -19.52 0.41 -6.61
N GLN A 261 -19.31 0.89 -5.37
CA GLN A 261 -18.65 2.18 -5.11
C GLN A 261 -17.19 2.18 -5.61
N ILE A 262 -16.48 1.07 -5.46
CA ILE A 262 -15.11 0.91 -5.97
C ILE A 262 -15.12 0.93 -7.51
N THR A 263 -16.03 0.19 -8.13
CA THR A 263 -16.19 0.13 -9.59
C THR A 263 -16.47 1.51 -10.17
N GLU A 264 -17.44 2.23 -9.60
CA GLU A 264 -17.85 3.56 -10.05
C GLU A 264 -16.71 4.58 -9.87
N ALA A 265 -16.05 4.59 -8.69
CA ALA A 265 -14.91 5.45 -8.43
C ALA A 265 -13.74 5.18 -9.40
N MET A 266 -13.47 3.92 -9.73
CA MET A 266 -12.43 3.55 -10.69
C MET A 266 -12.77 4.01 -12.10
N LYS A 267 -14.00 3.78 -12.55
CA LYS A 267 -14.51 4.19 -13.88
C LYS A 267 -14.48 5.70 -14.04
N ASP A 268 -15.03 6.43 -13.09
CA ASP A 268 -15.09 7.89 -13.11
C ASP A 268 -13.70 8.53 -13.05
N PHE A 269 -12.80 7.97 -12.26
CA PHE A 269 -11.43 8.45 -12.18
C PHE A 269 -10.68 8.27 -13.50
N ILE A 270 -10.78 7.09 -14.12
CA ILE A 270 -10.15 6.82 -15.41
C ILE A 270 -10.70 7.81 -16.46
N GLY A 271 -12.01 8.05 -16.49
CA GLY A 271 -12.65 8.97 -17.42
C GLY A 271 -12.28 10.44 -17.21
N SER A 272 -12.21 10.89 -15.96
CA SER A 272 -11.98 12.30 -15.61
C SER A 272 -10.52 12.71 -15.52
N HIS A 273 -9.63 11.80 -15.12
CA HIS A 273 -8.20 12.08 -14.91
C HIS A 273 -7.30 11.49 -16.01
N GLN A 274 -7.84 10.63 -16.89
CA GLN A 274 -7.09 9.97 -17.98
C GLN A 274 -5.90 9.15 -17.47
N MET A 275 -6.05 8.53 -16.29
CA MET A 275 -5.03 7.74 -15.62
C MET A 275 -5.58 6.37 -15.24
N LEU A 276 -4.75 5.33 -15.42
CA LEU A 276 -5.08 4.00 -14.90
C LEU A 276 -4.81 3.93 -13.41
N ILE A 277 -5.73 3.30 -12.69
CA ILE A 277 -5.63 2.95 -11.28
C ILE A 277 -6.09 1.52 -11.05
N GLU A 278 -5.62 0.91 -9.99
CA GLU A 278 -6.11 -0.39 -9.50
C GLU A 278 -7.28 -0.23 -8.51
N GLY A 279 -8.01 -1.30 -8.23
CA GLY A 279 -9.15 -1.27 -7.30
C GLY A 279 -8.76 -0.75 -5.91
N ALA A 280 -7.57 -1.10 -5.40
CA ALA A 280 -7.08 -0.59 -4.11
C ALA A 280 -6.96 0.95 -4.07
N ALA A 281 -6.55 1.58 -5.18
CA ALA A 281 -6.51 3.05 -5.25
C ALA A 281 -7.93 3.64 -5.32
N ALA A 282 -8.86 2.97 -6.00
CA ALA A 282 -10.25 3.39 -6.08
C ALA A 282 -10.98 3.34 -4.72
N VAL A 283 -10.58 2.47 -3.80
CA VAL A 283 -11.13 2.41 -2.42
C VAL A 283 -10.97 3.74 -1.70
N ALA A 284 -9.80 4.38 -1.78
CA ALA A 284 -9.58 5.68 -1.14
C ALA A 284 -10.43 6.80 -1.78
N ILE A 285 -10.60 6.76 -3.10
CA ILE A 285 -11.46 7.70 -3.85
C ILE A 285 -12.93 7.49 -3.45
N ALA A 286 -13.41 6.24 -3.44
CA ALA A 286 -14.77 5.90 -3.06
C ALA A 286 -15.06 6.30 -1.60
N GLY A 287 -14.12 6.09 -0.69
CA GLY A 287 -14.19 6.53 0.70
C GLY A 287 -14.35 8.05 0.80
N PHE A 288 -13.55 8.81 0.05
CA PHE A 288 -13.69 10.27 0.00
C PHE A 288 -15.05 10.69 -0.56
N ILE A 289 -15.51 10.12 -1.67
CA ILE A 289 -16.82 10.44 -2.27
C ILE A 289 -17.95 10.14 -1.29
N LYS A 290 -17.91 9.00 -0.60
CA LYS A 290 -18.89 8.61 0.43
C LYS A 290 -18.98 9.63 1.58
N ASP A 291 -17.85 10.20 1.97
CA ASP A 291 -17.74 11.11 3.13
C ASP A 291 -17.60 12.61 2.76
N GLN A 292 -17.67 12.97 1.48
CA GLN A 292 -17.32 14.28 0.91
C GLN A 292 -17.97 15.48 1.62
N LYS A 293 -19.19 15.33 2.14
CA LYS A 293 -19.92 16.41 2.80
C LYS A 293 -19.22 16.95 4.05
N ASN A 294 -18.36 16.15 4.68
CA ASN A 294 -17.62 16.51 5.88
C ASN A 294 -16.35 17.36 5.57
N TRP A 295 -16.01 17.51 4.29
CA TRP A 295 -14.74 18.12 3.86
C TRP A 295 -14.90 19.44 3.12
N LYS A 296 -16.08 20.05 3.17
CA LYS A 296 -16.34 21.36 2.56
C LYS A 296 -15.37 22.42 3.10
N ASN A 297 -14.73 23.18 2.19
CA ASN A 297 -13.71 24.18 2.48
C ASN A 297 -12.46 23.63 3.17
N LYS A 298 -12.20 22.32 3.04
CA LYS A 298 -11.05 21.62 3.59
C LYS A 298 -10.06 21.25 2.50
N LYS A 299 -8.79 21.09 2.89
CA LYS A 299 -7.72 20.62 2.03
C LYS A 299 -7.47 19.13 2.27
N VAL A 300 -7.77 18.32 1.28
CA VAL A 300 -7.79 16.85 1.40
C VAL A 300 -6.76 16.21 0.49
N LEU A 301 -6.03 15.24 1.01
CA LEU A 301 -5.15 14.37 0.24
C LEU A 301 -5.82 13.01 0.02
N ILE A 302 -5.81 12.50 -1.22
CA ILE A 302 -6.16 11.13 -1.54
C ILE A 302 -4.92 10.42 -2.10
N VAL A 303 -4.59 9.26 -1.56
CA VAL A 303 -3.43 8.48 -2.02
C VAL A 303 -3.85 7.51 -3.13
N ILE A 304 -3.37 7.73 -4.33
CA ILE A 304 -3.54 6.83 -5.48
C ILE A 304 -2.45 5.79 -5.44
N CYS A 305 -2.69 4.72 -4.68
CA CYS A 305 -1.66 3.80 -4.20
C CYS A 305 -1.01 2.92 -5.28
N GLY A 306 -1.71 2.68 -6.42
CA GLY A 306 -1.18 1.87 -7.51
C GLY A 306 -2.06 1.83 -8.76
N ALA A 307 -1.51 1.22 -9.83
CA ALA A 307 -2.17 1.04 -11.13
C ALA A 307 -2.05 -0.39 -11.69
N ASN A 308 -1.62 -1.35 -10.89
CA ASN A 308 -1.40 -2.72 -11.37
C ASN A 308 -2.71 -3.50 -11.49
N VAL A 309 -3.47 -3.19 -12.51
CA VAL A 309 -4.78 -3.79 -12.84
C VAL A 309 -4.69 -4.66 -14.09
N SER A 310 -5.40 -5.78 -14.11
CA SER A 310 -5.46 -6.63 -15.29
C SER A 310 -6.41 -6.07 -16.37
N ASN A 311 -6.17 -6.46 -17.64
CA ASN A 311 -7.07 -6.09 -18.74
C ASN A 311 -8.50 -6.62 -18.50
N GLU A 312 -8.65 -7.78 -17.88
CA GLU A 312 -9.94 -8.38 -17.57
C GLU A 312 -10.76 -7.48 -16.62
N ILE A 313 -10.12 -7.03 -15.53
CA ILE A 313 -10.74 -6.09 -14.57
C ILE A 313 -11.07 -4.76 -15.25
N LEU A 314 -10.16 -4.20 -16.07
CA LEU A 314 -10.44 -2.98 -16.82
C LEU A 314 -11.65 -3.11 -17.74
N LEU A 315 -11.75 -4.22 -18.49
CA LEU A 315 -12.90 -4.47 -19.34
C LEU A 315 -14.22 -4.66 -18.56
N ARG A 316 -14.15 -5.21 -17.35
CA ARG A 316 -15.32 -5.36 -16.46
C ARG A 316 -15.77 -3.99 -15.92
N VAL A 317 -14.83 -3.14 -15.49
CA VAL A 317 -15.11 -1.83 -14.91
C VAL A 317 -15.61 -0.83 -15.95
N LEU A 318 -15.11 -0.89 -17.19
CA LEU A 318 -15.45 0.09 -18.24
C LEU A 318 -16.73 -0.24 -19.03
N LYS A 319 -17.30 -1.42 -18.82
CA LYS A 319 -18.63 -1.78 -19.35
C LYS A 319 -19.74 -1.13 -18.53
#